data_60b632fcb3c6485b88bdb271baf9c379
#
_entry.id   60b632fcb3c6485b88bdb271baf9c379
#
_cell.length_a   1.000
_cell.length_b   1.000
_cell.length_c   1.000
_cell.angle_alpha   90.00
_cell.angle_beta   90.00
_cell.angle_gamma   90.00
#
_symmetry.space_group_name_H-M   'P 1'
#
loop_
_entity.id
_entity.type
_entity.pdbx_description
1 polymer ?
#
loop_
_entity_poly.entity_id
_entity_poly.type
_entity_poly.pdbx_seq_one_letter_code
_entity_poly.pdbx_strand_id
1 'polypeptide(L)'
;MKNYLAIDQGTTSSRSIIFDSDLNSIKDSQKAYELSYPKDGWVEANPEEILDTVLATIKDVTNSDNFNITSCGITNQRETTIVWSKKTGNPIYPAIIWQDRRTSSMCSNLKADGNEEMVSNKTGLLLDPYFSASKVSWILDNVPNARSDAESGNLMFGTVDSFLIYKLSKEKNHLTDVTNASRTMLFNIHTMSWDLDLLNLFNIPISMMPEVRDCDSFFGTLDIDGVDIRINGVIGDQQSALVGQACFNNGDLKSTYGTGCFLMVNTKETPITIKEGLLTTVGYRLNNQTSYALEGSIYSCGNIIQWLRDKMKFFSSSADSEAFIEKNGESNNVKFLPAFNGLGTPYWNSDVRAGFSGITQNS
;
A
#
# COMPACT_ATOMS: atom_id res chain seq x y z
N MET A 1 6.35 -27.85 17.45
CA MET A 1 7.13 -26.69 16.99
C MET A 1 6.24 -25.45 17.06
N LYS A 2 6.81 -24.25 17.21
CA LYS A 2 6.05 -23.00 17.07
C LYS A 2 5.90 -22.66 15.59
N ASN A 3 4.74 -22.18 15.22
CA ASN A 3 4.47 -21.69 13.87
C ASN A 3 4.02 -20.23 13.91
N TYR A 4 4.22 -19.53 12.81
CA TYR A 4 3.83 -18.14 12.63
C TYR A 4 2.95 -18.02 11.39
N LEU A 5 1.88 -17.25 11.49
CA LEU A 5 1.01 -16.92 10.37
C LEU A 5 1.41 -15.53 9.84
N ALA A 6 1.70 -15.43 8.56
CA ALA A 6 1.82 -14.16 7.86
C ALA A 6 0.65 -13.97 6.89
N ILE A 7 0.04 -12.80 6.93
CA ILE A 7 -1.00 -12.35 6.01
C ILE A 7 -0.41 -11.25 5.14
N ASP A 8 -0.36 -11.46 3.83
CA ASP A 8 0.09 -10.49 2.83
C ASP A 8 -1.09 -10.08 1.95
N GLN A 9 -1.57 -8.86 2.15
CA GLN A 9 -2.68 -8.32 1.37
C GLN A 9 -2.13 -7.38 0.27
N GLY A 10 -1.96 -7.89 -0.93
CA GLY A 10 -1.46 -7.16 -2.10
C GLY A 10 -2.54 -6.44 -2.90
N THR A 11 -2.14 -5.78 -4.00
CA THR A 11 -3.06 -4.97 -4.83
C THR A 11 -4.12 -5.80 -5.56
N THR A 12 -3.81 -7.05 -5.91
CA THR A 12 -4.68 -7.90 -6.73
C THR A 12 -4.98 -9.26 -6.10
N SER A 13 -4.41 -9.54 -4.93
CA SER A 13 -4.59 -10.82 -4.25
C SER A 13 -4.22 -10.71 -2.77
N SER A 14 -4.80 -11.61 -1.96
CA SER A 14 -4.38 -11.85 -0.58
C SER A 14 -3.66 -13.19 -0.50
N ARG A 15 -2.65 -13.28 0.35
CA ARG A 15 -1.88 -14.50 0.60
C ARG A 15 -1.72 -14.73 2.09
N SER A 16 -1.86 -15.97 2.53
CA SER A 16 -1.50 -16.39 3.88
C SER A 16 -0.41 -17.45 3.82
N ILE A 17 0.56 -17.36 4.73
CA ILE A 17 1.73 -18.26 4.78
C ILE A 17 1.94 -18.71 6.21
N ILE A 18 2.12 -20.02 6.41
CA ILE A 18 2.58 -20.59 7.68
C ILE A 18 4.08 -20.78 7.60
N PHE A 19 4.80 -20.23 8.57
CA PHE A 19 6.24 -20.41 8.76
C PHE A 19 6.53 -21.30 9.96
N ASP A 20 7.62 -22.07 9.89
CA ASP A 20 8.20 -22.74 11.05
C ASP A 20 9.05 -21.80 11.93
N SER A 21 9.67 -22.36 12.98
CA SER A 21 10.56 -21.60 13.88
C SER A 21 11.85 -21.11 13.22
N ASP A 22 12.23 -21.70 12.09
CA ASP A 22 13.42 -21.34 11.32
C ASP A 22 13.08 -20.42 10.14
N LEU A 23 11.81 -19.93 10.10
CA LEU A 23 11.24 -19.06 9.08
C LEU A 23 11.18 -19.70 7.68
N ASN A 24 11.15 -21.03 7.58
CA ASN A 24 10.82 -21.70 6.33
C ASN A 24 9.31 -21.67 6.09
N SER A 25 8.90 -21.35 4.86
CA SER A 25 7.50 -21.48 4.46
C SER A 25 7.09 -22.95 4.40
N ILE A 26 6.07 -23.32 5.18
CA ILE A 26 5.58 -24.72 5.26
C ILE A 26 4.33 -24.89 4.40
N LYS A 27 3.46 -23.88 4.40
CA LYS A 27 2.19 -23.92 3.67
C LYS A 27 1.78 -22.51 3.28
N ASP A 28 1.24 -22.35 2.09
CA ASP A 28 0.68 -21.08 1.64
C ASP A 28 -0.58 -21.24 0.83
N SER A 29 -1.38 -20.18 0.79
CA SER A 29 -2.56 -20.04 -0.07
C SER A 29 -2.66 -18.62 -0.55
N GLN A 30 -3.07 -18.44 -1.81
CA GLN A 30 -3.29 -17.14 -2.43
C GLN A 30 -4.63 -17.11 -3.14
N LYS A 31 -5.38 -16.01 -2.98
CA LYS A 31 -6.65 -15.75 -3.66
C LYS A 31 -6.62 -14.37 -4.32
N ALA A 32 -6.95 -14.33 -5.59
CA ALA A 32 -7.13 -13.08 -6.31
C ALA A 32 -8.50 -12.47 -6.00
N TYR A 33 -8.60 -11.14 -6.12
CA TYR A 33 -9.83 -10.37 -6.14
C TYR A 33 -9.80 -9.40 -7.31
N GLU A 34 -10.97 -8.85 -7.67
CA GLU A 34 -11.09 -8.01 -8.85
C GLU A 34 -10.92 -6.52 -8.53
N LEU A 35 -10.20 -5.82 -9.40
CA LEU A 35 -10.17 -4.37 -9.43
C LEU A 35 -11.22 -3.85 -10.43
N SER A 36 -11.91 -2.78 -10.08
CA SER A 36 -12.81 -2.08 -10.98
C SER A 36 -12.21 -0.76 -11.45
N TYR A 37 -12.55 -0.37 -12.67
CA TYR A 37 -12.07 0.85 -13.34
C TYR A 37 -13.27 1.68 -13.82
N PRO A 38 -14.02 2.32 -12.89
CA PRO A 38 -15.31 2.95 -13.24
C PRO A 38 -15.19 4.12 -14.21
N LYS A 39 -14.06 4.83 -14.18
CA LYS A 39 -13.72 5.97 -15.06
C LYS A 39 -12.23 5.97 -15.37
N ASP A 40 -11.82 6.78 -16.34
CA ASP A 40 -10.37 6.96 -16.62
C ASP A 40 -9.61 7.43 -15.38
N GLY A 41 -8.52 6.74 -15.08
CA GLY A 41 -7.69 7.00 -13.90
C GLY A 41 -8.30 6.58 -12.55
N TRP A 42 -9.50 6.00 -12.50
CA TRP A 42 -10.11 5.49 -11.29
C TRP A 42 -9.79 4.01 -11.09
N VAL A 43 -9.42 3.64 -9.87
CA VAL A 43 -9.12 2.25 -9.52
C VAL A 43 -9.73 1.95 -8.15
N GLU A 44 -10.65 1.01 -8.11
CA GLU A 44 -11.41 0.64 -6.92
C GLU A 44 -11.38 -0.87 -6.67
N ALA A 45 -11.58 -1.26 -5.42
CA ALA A 45 -11.85 -2.63 -5.02
C ALA A 45 -12.98 -2.68 -3.98
N ASN A 46 -13.66 -3.82 -3.88
CA ASN A 46 -14.62 -4.06 -2.81
C ASN A 46 -13.87 -4.44 -1.51
N PRO A 47 -13.95 -3.65 -0.41
CA PRO A 47 -13.26 -3.96 0.83
C PRO A 47 -13.70 -5.30 1.47
N GLU A 48 -14.97 -5.69 1.28
CA GLU A 48 -15.45 -6.97 1.81
C GLU A 48 -14.88 -8.15 1.01
N GLU A 49 -14.67 -8.02 -0.30
CA GLU A 49 -14.00 -9.03 -1.12
C GLU A 49 -12.51 -9.18 -0.73
N ILE A 50 -11.84 -8.06 -0.43
CA ILE A 50 -10.48 -8.09 0.14
C ILE A 50 -10.47 -8.91 1.43
N LEU A 51 -11.41 -8.65 2.35
CA LEU A 51 -11.55 -9.39 3.60
C LEU A 51 -11.85 -10.86 3.37
N ASP A 52 -12.79 -11.18 2.47
CA ASP A 52 -13.18 -12.55 2.16
C ASP A 52 -12.00 -13.36 1.60
N THR A 53 -11.15 -12.76 0.76
CA THR A 53 -9.95 -13.43 0.25
C THR A 53 -8.92 -13.68 1.35
N VAL A 54 -8.75 -12.74 2.30
CA VAL A 54 -7.89 -12.93 3.48
C VAL A 54 -8.41 -14.08 4.34
N LEU A 55 -9.70 -14.10 4.69
CA LEU A 55 -10.32 -15.15 5.48
C LEU A 55 -10.20 -16.53 4.79
N ALA A 56 -10.44 -16.57 3.47
CA ALA A 56 -10.31 -17.79 2.69
C ALA A 56 -8.87 -18.33 2.70
N THR A 57 -7.85 -17.46 2.54
CA THR A 57 -6.45 -17.89 2.57
C THR A 57 -6.01 -18.35 3.96
N ILE A 58 -6.46 -17.69 5.04
CA ILE A 58 -6.23 -18.14 6.42
C ILE A 58 -6.82 -19.56 6.59
N LYS A 59 -8.08 -19.74 6.22
CA LYS A 59 -8.76 -21.04 6.32
C LYS A 59 -8.03 -22.13 5.52
N ASP A 60 -7.60 -21.84 4.30
CA ASP A 60 -6.89 -22.82 3.46
C ASP A 60 -5.57 -23.29 4.09
N VAL A 61 -4.80 -22.37 4.71
CA VAL A 61 -3.51 -22.73 5.31
C VAL A 61 -3.67 -23.39 6.69
N THR A 62 -4.74 -23.11 7.42
CA THR A 62 -4.99 -23.69 8.75
C THR A 62 -5.80 -24.99 8.72
N ASN A 63 -6.55 -25.26 7.62
CA ASN A 63 -7.28 -26.51 7.48
C ASN A 63 -6.34 -27.73 7.43
N SER A 64 -6.76 -28.79 8.10
CA SER A 64 -6.20 -30.16 8.05
C SER A 64 -4.85 -30.42 8.72
N ASP A 65 -4.12 -29.41 9.15
CA ASP A 65 -2.84 -29.59 9.82
C ASP A 65 -2.88 -28.95 11.22
N ASN A 66 -2.47 -29.66 12.26
CA ASN A 66 -2.42 -29.16 13.63
C ASN A 66 -1.20 -28.26 13.82
N PHE A 67 -1.20 -27.07 13.21
CA PHE A 67 -0.16 -26.06 13.43
C PHE A 67 -0.32 -25.42 14.80
N ASN A 68 0.79 -25.30 15.52
CA ASN A 68 0.85 -24.54 16.77
C ASN A 68 1.18 -23.05 16.42
N ILE A 69 0.20 -22.34 15.86
CA ILE A 69 0.35 -20.93 15.49
C ILE A 69 0.39 -20.09 16.76
N THR A 70 1.50 -19.44 17.02
CA THR A 70 1.74 -18.66 18.25
C THR A 70 1.63 -17.16 18.04
N SER A 71 1.72 -16.68 16.80
CA SER A 71 1.64 -15.27 16.44
C SER A 71 1.24 -15.09 14.98
N CYS A 72 0.59 -13.96 14.70
CA CYS A 72 0.22 -13.50 13.37
C CYS A 72 0.88 -12.15 13.06
N GLY A 73 1.36 -11.98 11.83
CA GLY A 73 1.79 -10.71 11.26
C GLY A 73 0.95 -10.35 10.04
N ILE A 74 0.67 -9.05 9.85
CA ILE A 74 -0.05 -8.52 8.69
C ILE A 74 0.87 -7.58 7.92
N THR A 75 0.98 -7.79 6.63
CA THR A 75 1.53 -6.81 5.69
C THR A 75 0.50 -6.52 4.59
N ASN A 76 0.54 -5.31 4.03
CA ASN A 76 -0.50 -4.87 3.12
C ASN A 76 0.02 -3.88 2.08
N GLN A 77 -0.69 -3.81 0.93
CA GLN A 77 -0.57 -2.69 0.00
C GLN A 77 -0.83 -1.38 0.76
N ARG A 78 0.04 -0.39 0.55
CA ARG A 78 -0.03 0.89 1.27
C ARG A 78 -0.99 1.85 0.56
N GLU A 79 -1.29 2.98 1.20
CA GLU A 79 -2.04 4.14 0.70
C GLU A 79 -3.50 3.87 0.27
N THR A 80 -3.87 2.63 -0.01
CA THR A 80 -5.24 2.26 -0.34
C THR A 80 -6.18 2.67 0.78
N THR A 81 -7.22 3.41 0.43
CA THR A 81 -8.05 4.18 1.37
C THR A 81 -9.39 3.52 1.56
N ILE A 82 -9.76 3.23 2.80
CA ILE A 82 -11.07 2.68 3.18
C ILE A 82 -11.68 3.56 4.25
N VAL A 83 -12.97 3.91 4.07
CA VAL A 83 -13.78 4.61 5.08
C VAL A 83 -14.99 3.77 5.39
N TRP A 84 -15.25 3.56 6.68
CA TRP A 84 -16.36 2.70 7.13
C TRP A 84 -17.13 3.30 8.31
N SER A 85 -18.37 2.85 8.46
CA SER A 85 -19.22 3.27 9.57
C SER A 85 -18.75 2.65 10.90
N LYS A 86 -18.53 3.46 11.92
CA LYS A 86 -18.19 3.03 13.26
C LYS A 86 -19.28 2.13 13.86
N LYS A 87 -20.53 2.40 13.53
CA LYS A 87 -21.69 1.68 14.07
C LYS A 87 -21.84 0.28 13.49
N THR A 88 -21.67 0.15 12.18
CA THR A 88 -21.93 -1.12 11.45
C THR A 88 -20.67 -1.88 11.09
N GLY A 89 -19.52 -1.21 11.02
CA GLY A 89 -18.28 -1.75 10.48
C GLY A 89 -18.28 -1.92 8.96
N ASN A 90 -19.32 -1.44 8.27
CA ASN A 90 -19.43 -1.59 6.82
C ASN A 90 -18.77 -0.40 6.11
N PRO A 91 -18.01 -0.64 5.04
CA PRO A 91 -17.50 0.42 4.18
C PRO A 91 -18.63 1.29 3.62
N ILE A 92 -18.41 2.59 3.54
CA ILE A 92 -19.40 3.54 2.96
C ILE A 92 -19.15 3.79 1.47
N TYR A 93 -17.99 3.37 0.97
CA TYR A 93 -17.55 3.48 -0.42
C TYR A 93 -16.56 2.35 -0.73
N PRO A 94 -16.38 1.94 -2.00
CA PRO A 94 -15.29 1.06 -2.40
C PRO A 94 -13.93 1.55 -1.94
N ALA A 95 -12.98 0.65 -1.68
CA ALA A 95 -11.60 1.01 -1.40
C ALA A 95 -11.02 1.74 -2.62
N ILE A 96 -10.50 2.96 -2.41
CA ILE A 96 -9.78 3.69 -3.45
C ILE A 96 -8.32 3.25 -3.43
N ILE A 97 -7.90 2.55 -4.48
CA ILE A 97 -6.59 1.91 -4.59
C ILE A 97 -5.49 2.98 -4.76
N TRP A 98 -4.28 2.67 -4.31
CA TRP A 98 -3.12 3.55 -4.39
C TRP A 98 -2.81 4.07 -5.82
N GLN A 99 -3.18 3.33 -6.86
CA GLN A 99 -3.00 3.69 -8.27
C GLN A 99 -4.02 4.71 -8.78
N ASP A 100 -5.08 5.00 -8.01
CA ASP A 100 -6.19 5.88 -8.41
C ASP A 100 -5.71 7.34 -8.55
N ARG A 101 -6.19 8.03 -9.59
CA ARG A 101 -5.80 9.40 -9.94
C ARG A 101 -6.94 10.41 -9.89
N ARG A 102 -8.12 10.03 -9.36
CA ARG A 102 -9.31 10.90 -9.31
C ARG A 102 -9.09 12.24 -8.60
N THR A 103 -8.14 12.28 -7.66
CA THR A 103 -7.83 13.47 -6.86
C THR A 103 -6.67 14.31 -7.40
N SER A 104 -6.19 14.04 -8.62
CA SER A 104 -5.06 14.78 -9.23
C SER A 104 -5.28 16.28 -9.26
N SER A 105 -6.48 16.74 -9.63
CA SER A 105 -6.82 18.17 -9.66
C SER A 105 -6.78 18.80 -8.27
N MET A 106 -7.25 18.10 -7.23
CA MET A 106 -7.16 18.56 -5.83
C MET A 106 -5.70 18.76 -5.44
N CYS A 107 -4.84 17.76 -5.69
CA CYS A 107 -3.41 17.85 -5.38
C CYS A 107 -2.74 19.00 -6.15
N SER A 108 -3.06 19.18 -7.43
CA SER A 108 -2.52 20.28 -8.25
C SER A 108 -2.93 21.66 -7.71
N ASN A 109 -4.18 21.82 -7.30
CA ASN A 109 -4.66 23.08 -6.69
C ASN A 109 -3.93 23.37 -5.38
N LEU A 110 -3.81 22.39 -4.49
CA LEU A 110 -3.08 22.54 -3.23
C LEU A 110 -1.60 22.89 -3.43
N LYS A 111 -0.96 22.36 -4.50
CA LYS A 111 0.40 22.76 -4.90
C LYS A 111 0.44 24.22 -5.36
N ALA A 112 -0.51 24.64 -6.21
CA ALA A 112 -0.60 26.01 -6.70
C ALA A 112 -0.82 27.02 -5.55
N ASP A 113 -1.53 26.61 -4.51
CA ASP A 113 -1.77 27.38 -3.29
C ASP A 113 -0.54 27.41 -2.33
N GLY A 114 0.58 26.77 -2.71
CA GLY A 114 1.85 26.82 -1.98
C GLY A 114 1.98 25.81 -0.81
N ASN A 115 1.13 24.78 -0.74
CA ASN A 115 1.13 23.84 0.39
C ASN A 115 2.17 22.70 0.28
N GLU A 116 2.86 22.54 -0.87
CA GLU A 116 3.79 21.44 -1.12
C GLU A 116 4.92 21.37 -0.08
N GLU A 117 5.52 22.52 0.25
CA GLU A 117 6.64 22.57 1.19
C GLU A 117 6.24 22.15 2.61
N MET A 118 5.08 22.61 3.08
CA MET A 118 4.55 22.21 4.41
C MET A 118 4.29 20.72 4.48
N VAL A 119 3.63 20.15 3.45
CA VAL A 119 3.36 18.70 3.36
C VAL A 119 4.66 17.92 3.32
N SER A 120 5.58 18.29 2.44
CA SER A 120 6.86 17.58 2.28
C SER A 120 7.71 17.61 3.55
N ASN A 121 7.80 18.77 4.21
CA ASN A 121 8.58 18.90 5.44
C ASN A 121 8.02 18.06 6.60
N LYS A 122 6.69 17.92 6.70
CA LYS A 122 6.07 17.15 7.80
C LYS A 122 6.01 15.65 7.53
N THR A 123 5.81 15.26 6.27
CA THR A 123 5.49 13.88 5.92
C THR A 123 6.61 13.15 5.18
N GLY A 124 7.57 13.88 4.60
CA GLY A 124 8.55 13.34 3.65
C GLY A 124 7.97 12.98 2.27
N LEU A 125 6.67 13.27 2.05
CA LEU A 125 5.94 12.96 0.83
C LEU A 125 5.72 14.22 -0.01
N LEU A 126 5.22 14.03 -1.23
CA LEU A 126 4.77 15.10 -2.10
C LEU A 126 3.24 15.18 -2.12
N LEU A 127 2.67 16.31 -2.53
CA LEU A 127 1.22 16.40 -2.80
C LEU A 127 0.89 15.63 -4.09
N ASP A 128 0.55 14.35 -3.94
CA ASP A 128 0.23 13.45 -5.06
C ASP A 128 -1.00 12.59 -4.73
N PRO A 129 -1.89 12.31 -5.69
CA PRO A 129 -3.05 11.44 -5.49
C PRO A 129 -2.69 9.99 -5.09
N TYR A 130 -1.43 9.61 -5.17
CA TYR A 130 -0.92 8.33 -4.67
C TYR A 130 -1.27 8.11 -3.19
N PHE A 131 -1.15 9.12 -2.35
CA PHE A 131 -1.32 9.03 -0.90
C PHE A 131 -2.78 9.14 -0.45
N SER A 132 -3.09 8.75 0.79
CA SER A 132 -4.47 8.55 1.24
C SER A 132 -5.27 9.84 1.45
N ALA A 133 -4.66 10.92 1.92
CA ALA A 133 -5.37 12.12 2.41
C ALA A 133 -6.38 12.69 1.40
N SER A 134 -5.96 12.87 0.14
CA SER A 134 -6.84 13.41 -0.90
C SER A 134 -8.01 12.48 -1.21
N LYS A 135 -7.82 11.16 -1.11
CA LYS A 135 -8.87 10.16 -1.31
C LYS A 135 -9.89 10.16 -0.18
N VAL A 136 -9.44 10.30 1.09
CA VAL A 136 -10.34 10.47 2.24
C VAL A 136 -11.19 11.72 2.05
N SER A 137 -10.57 12.87 1.77
CA SER A 137 -11.27 14.13 1.52
C SER A 137 -12.31 13.97 0.39
N TRP A 138 -11.92 13.31 -0.71
CA TRP A 138 -12.83 13.05 -1.83
C TRP A 138 -14.04 12.18 -1.41
N ILE A 139 -13.84 11.11 -0.64
CA ILE A 139 -14.95 10.27 -0.14
C ILE A 139 -15.91 11.11 0.70
N LEU A 140 -15.39 11.94 1.62
CA LEU A 140 -16.21 12.77 2.49
C LEU A 140 -17.04 13.79 1.72
N ASP A 141 -16.52 14.29 0.59
CA ASP A 141 -17.20 15.31 -0.23
C ASP A 141 -18.16 14.72 -1.27
N ASN A 142 -17.97 13.46 -1.68
CA ASN A 142 -18.73 12.87 -2.78
C ASN A 142 -19.71 11.77 -2.36
N VAL A 143 -19.59 11.21 -1.15
CA VAL A 143 -20.55 10.23 -0.62
C VAL A 143 -21.63 10.97 0.18
N PRO A 144 -22.91 10.74 -0.09
CA PRO A 144 -24.00 11.42 0.64
C PRO A 144 -23.87 11.25 2.16
N ASN A 145 -23.99 12.36 2.89
CA ASN A 145 -23.89 12.47 4.35
C ASN A 145 -22.52 12.13 4.96
N ALA A 146 -21.53 11.68 4.19
CA ALA A 146 -20.24 11.25 4.73
C ALA A 146 -19.54 12.37 5.53
N ARG A 147 -19.58 13.61 5.03
CA ARG A 147 -18.97 14.76 5.72
C ARG A 147 -19.58 14.98 7.12
N SER A 148 -20.91 15.04 7.21
CA SER A 148 -21.62 15.23 8.48
C SER A 148 -21.45 14.05 9.44
N ASP A 149 -21.40 12.82 8.91
CA ASP A 149 -21.15 11.62 9.71
C ASP A 149 -19.72 11.59 10.26
N ALA A 150 -18.73 12.04 9.47
CA ALA A 150 -17.35 12.18 9.91
C ALA A 150 -17.21 13.21 11.04
N GLU A 151 -17.79 14.40 10.87
CA GLU A 151 -17.80 15.47 11.87
C GLU A 151 -18.50 15.05 13.17
N SER A 152 -19.52 14.21 13.06
CA SER A 152 -20.23 13.59 14.20
C SER A 152 -19.48 12.43 14.86
N GLY A 153 -18.30 12.04 14.33
CA GLY A 153 -17.50 10.94 14.85
C GLY A 153 -18.05 9.53 14.54
N ASN A 154 -18.92 9.41 13.52
CA ASN A 154 -19.58 8.16 13.14
C ASN A 154 -18.79 7.34 12.11
N LEU A 155 -17.71 7.91 11.54
CA LEU A 155 -16.87 7.24 10.54
C LEU A 155 -15.48 6.94 11.08
N MET A 156 -14.89 5.91 10.53
CA MET A 156 -13.49 5.51 10.70
C MET A 156 -12.80 5.52 9.34
N PHE A 157 -11.55 5.95 9.32
CA PHE A 157 -10.65 5.83 8.19
C PHE A 157 -9.54 4.84 8.52
N GLY A 158 -9.03 4.15 7.51
CA GLY A 158 -7.80 3.40 7.57
C GLY A 158 -7.26 3.05 6.20
N THR A 159 -5.99 2.71 6.19
CA THR A 159 -5.39 1.89 5.16
C THR A 159 -5.85 0.43 5.33
N VAL A 160 -5.45 -0.46 4.45
CA VAL A 160 -5.94 -1.85 4.46
C VAL A 160 -5.67 -2.55 5.79
N ASP A 161 -4.49 -2.32 6.39
CA ASP A 161 -4.15 -2.86 7.71
C ASP A 161 -5.18 -2.52 8.79
N SER A 162 -5.56 -1.23 8.90
CA SER A 162 -6.54 -0.78 9.89
C SER A 162 -7.89 -1.45 9.69
N PHE A 163 -8.34 -1.58 8.44
CA PHE A 163 -9.59 -2.27 8.12
C PHE A 163 -9.52 -3.76 8.47
N LEU A 164 -8.42 -4.44 8.12
CA LEU A 164 -8.21 -5.84 8.45
C LEU A 164 -8.12 -6.07 9.97
N ILE A 165 -7.36 -5.24 10.69
CA ILE A 165 -7.29 -5.32 12.15
C ILE A 165 -8.69 -5.17 12.76
N TYR A 166 -9.46 -4.16 12.32
CA TYR A 166 -10.82 -3.93 12.81
C TYR A 166 -11.75 -5.13 12.53
N LYS A 167 -11.66 -5.74 11.35
CA LYS A 167 -12.51 -6.87 10.96
C LYS A 167 -12.09 -8.20 11.56
N LEU A 168 -10.79 -8.45 11.66
CA LEU A 168 -10.23 -9.74 12.09
C LEU A 168 -10.08 -9.84 13.61
N SER A 169 -9.82 -8.73 14.31
CA SER A 169 -9.63 -8.78 15.76
C SER A 169 -10.95 -8.93 16.53
N LYS A 170 -10.95 -9.76 17.57
CA LYS A 170 -12.07 -9.90 18.50
C LYS A 170 -12.46 -8.56 19.14
N GLU A 171 -11.46 -7.74 19.42
CA GLU A 171 -11.59 -6.44 20.07
C GLU A 171 -12.11 -5.35 19.14
N LYS A 172 -12.13 -5.59 17.82
CA LYS A 172 -12.48 -4.59 16.80
C LYS A 172 -11.66 -3.31 16.94
N ASN A 173 -10.37 -3.47 17.14
CA ASN A 173 -9.44 -2.37 17.36
C ASN A 173 -9.29 -1.50 16.10
N HIS A 174 -9.33 -0.17 16.28
CA HIS A 174 -9.05 0.79 15.22
C HIS A 174 -7.61 1.27 15.33
N LEU A 175 -6.70 0.50 14.77
CA LEU A 175 -5.25 0.67 14.89
C LEU A 175 -4.59 0.67 13.51
N THR A 176 -3.42 1.30 13.44
CA THR A 176 -2.49 1.22 12.31
C THR A 176 -1.06 1.20 12.84
N ASP A 177 -0.10 0.83 12.00
CA ASP A 177 1.31 0.98 12.31
C ASP A 177 1.92 2.27 11.74
N VAL A 178 3.09 2.66 12.24
CA VAL A 178 3.78 3.89 11.81
C VAL A 178 4.13 3.88 10.32
N THR A 179 4.37 2.70 9.71
CA THR A 179 4.75 2.62 8.30
C THR A 179 3.56 2.90 7.39
N ASN A 180 2.38 2.34 7.68
CA ASN A 180 1.14 2.66 6.98
C ASN A 180 0.71 4.11 7.24
N ALA A 181 0.75 4.58 8.50
CA ALA A 181 0.44 5.95 8.86
C ALA A 181 1.30 6.96 8.06
N SER A 182 2.60 6.71 7.91
CA SER A 182 3.53 7.58 7.18
C SER A 182 3.20 7.71 5.69
N ARG A 183 2.34 6.84 5.12
CA ARG A 183 1.92 6.88 3.71
C ARG A 183 0.61 7.62 3.47
N THR A 184 0.02 8.19 4.50
CA THR A 184 -1.31 8.82 4.39
C THR A 184 -1.31 10.28 3.96
N MET A 185 -0.16 10.98 4.02
CA MET A 185 -0.06 12.45 3.93
C MET A 185 -0.75 13.20 5.09
N LEU A 186 -1.07 12.50 6.20
CA LEU A 186 -1.72 13.04 7.40
C LEU A 186 -0.86 12.87 8.66
N PHE A 187 0.24 12.13 8.53
CA PHE A 187 1.11 11.73 9.63
C PHE A 187 2.44 12.49 9.59
N ASN A 188 2.81 13.10 10.71
CA ASN A 188 4.09 13.78 10.84
C ASN A 188 5.17 12.79 11.24
N ILE A 189 6.12 12.55 10.35
CA ILE A 189 7.19 11.55 10.55
C ILE A 189 8.23 11.99 11.59
N HIS A 190 8.22 13.23 12.03
CA HIS A 190 9.15 13.74 13.07
C HIS A 190 8.55 13.60 14.47
N THR A 191 7.23 13.83 14.61
CA THR A 191 6.51 13.71 15.89
C THR A 191 5.88 12.35 16.11
N MET A 192 5.86 11.48 15.07
CA MET A 192 5.20 10.17 15.07
C MET A 192 3.73 10.24 15.49
N SER A 193 3.01 11.22 14.97
CA SER A 193 1.60 11.46 15.29
C SER A 193 0.83 12.04 14.11
N TRP A 194 -0.50 11.92 14.15
CA TRP A 194 -1.38 12.65 13.22
C TRP A 194 -1.16 14.15 13.38
N ASP A 195 -1.03 14.86 12.27
CA ASP A 195 -0.71 16.29 12.25
C ASP A 195 -1.97 17.12 11.98
N LEU A 196 -2.29 18.03 12.90
CA LEU A 196 -3.52 18.83 12.81
C LEU A 196 -3.53 19.78 11.60
N ASP A 197 -2.38 20.33 11.19
CA ASP A 197 -2.34 21.20 10.02
C ASP A 197 -2.62 20.42 8.74
N LEU A 198 -2.09 19.18 8.64
CA LEU A 198 -2.37 18.29 7.52
C LEU A 198 -3.85 17.83 7.51
N LEU A 199 -4.40 17.47 8.66
CA LEU A 199 -5.81 17.12 8.79
C LEU A 199 -6.72 18.29 8.40
N ASN A 200 -6.39 19.50 8.83
CA ASN A 200 -7.12 20.72 8.46
C ASN A 200 -7.00 21.03 6.97
N LEU A 201 -5.80 20.86 6.37
CA LEU A 201 -5.57 21.09 4.94
C LEU A 201 -6.51 20.25 4.06
N PHE A 202 -6.72 18.98 4.45
CA PHE A 202 -7.62 18.06 3.75
C PHE A 202 -9.04 18.01 4.33
N ASN A 203 -9.35 18.85 5.33
CA ASN A 203 -10.63 18.91 6.03
C ASN A 203 -11.10 17.52 6.53
N ILE A 204 -10.22 16.82 7.23
CA ILE A 204 -10.46 15.48 7.79
C ILE A 204 -10.53 15.56 9.32
N PRO A 205 -11.66 15.16 9.95
CA PRO A 205 -11.76 15.11 11.40
C PRO A 205 -10.78 14.12 12.04
N ILE A 206 -10.07 14.55 13.08
CA ILE A 206 -9.14 13.69 13.84
C ILE A 206 -9.83 12.47 14.45
N SER A 207 -11.14 12.55 14.73
CA SER A 207 -11.94 11.46 15.26
C SER A 207 -12.06 10.24 14.34
N MET A 208 -11.73 10.40 13.06
CA MET A 208 -11.70 9.31 12.07
C MET A 208 -10.40 8.51 12.11
N MET A 209 -9.35 9.02 12.75
CA MET A 209 -8.01 8.48 12.62
C MET A 209 -7.78 7.29 13.55
N PRO A 210 -7.09 6.21 13.10
CA PRO A 210 -6.72 5.10 13.95
C PRO A 210 -5.63 5.50 14.97
N GLU A 211 -5.55 4.78 16.10
CA GLU A 211 -4.39 4.87 16.98
C GLU A 211 -3.16 4.28 16.27
N VAL A 212 -2.05 4.99 16.31
CA VAL A 212 -0.80 4.57 15.66
C VAL A 212 0.08 3.82 16.65
N ARG A 213 0.62 2.68 16.23
CA ARG A 213 1.51 1.83 17.03
C ARG A 213 2.81 1.52 16.30
N ASP A 214 3.80 1.05 17.07
CA ASP A 214 5.03 0.48 16.51
C ASP A 214 4.73 -0.81 15.76
N CYS A 215 5.54 -1.15 14.74
CA CYS A 215 5.29 -2.31 13.88
C CYS A 215 5.25 -3.64 14.65
N ASP A 216 5.95 -3.75 15.79
CA ASP A 216 6.04 -4.93 16.66
C ASP A 216 5.08 -4.89 17.86
N SER A 217 4.03 -4.08 17.80
CA SER A 217 3.04 -3.97 18.87
C SER A 217 1.97 -5.06 18.80
N PHE A 218 1.17 -5.14 19.86
CA PHE A 218 -0.05 -5.94 19.86
C PHE A 218 -1.18 -5.18 19.19
N PHE A 219 -1.78 -5.76 18.13
CA PHE A 219 -2.86 -5.13 17.36
C PHE A 219 -4.23 -5.75 17.61
N GLY A 220 -4.30 -6.90 18.26
CA GLY A 220 -5.55 -7.58 18.58
C GLY A 220 -5.41 -9.09 18.52
N THR A 221 -6.52 -9.77 18.73
CA THR A 221 -6.60 -11.23 18.78
C THR A 221 -7.43 -11.76 17.62
N LEU A 222 -6.83 -12.54 16.76
CA LEU A 222 -7.48 -13.27 15.67
C LEU A 222 -7.98 -14.61 16.21
N ASP A 223 -9.24 -14.95 15.95
CA ASP A 223 -9.79 -16.28 16.23
C ASP A 223 -9.61 -17.20 15.01
N ILE A 224 -8.95 -18.33 15.20
CA ILE A 224 -8.85 -19.40 14.22
C ILE A 224 -9.41 -20.67 14.85
N ASP A 225 -10.62 -21.04 14.45
CA ASP A 225 -11.33 -22.27 14.93
C ASP A 225 -11.37 -22.38 16.48
N GLY A 226 -11.59 -21.24 17.16
CA GLY A 226 -11.65 -21.18 18.63
C GLY A 226 -10.28 -21.05 19.31
N VAL A 227 -9.20 -20.92 18.55
CA VAL A 227 -7.86 -20.66 19.08
C VAL A 227 -7.50 -19.18 18.89
N ASP A 228 -7.13 -18.54 20.00
CA ASP A 228 -6.74 -17.12 20.03
C ASP A 228 -5.32 -16.93 19.59
N ILE A 229 -5.12 -16.30 18.43
CA ILE A 229 -3.82 -15.95 17.86
C ILE A 229 -3.60 -14.45 17.96
N ARG A 230 -2.51 -14.04 18.59
CA ARG A 230 -2.16 -12.62 18.74
C ARG A 230 -1.63 -12.06 17.42
N ILE A 231 -2.16 -10.93 16.99
CA ILE A 231 -1.58 -10.12 15.92
C ILE A 231 -0.50 -9.25 16.55
N ASN A 232 0.77 -9.62 16.38
CA ASN A 232 1.91 -8.99 17.02
C ASN A 232 2.82 -8.24 16.04
N GLY A 233 2.42 -8.12 14.78
CA GLY A 233 3.17 -7.37 13.80
C GLY A 233 2.27 -6.84 12.70
N VAL A 234 2.43 -5.55 12.38
CA VAL A 234 1.77 -4.90 11.23
C VAL A 234 2.77 -3.98 10.57
N ILE A 235 2.89 -4.06 9.26
CA ILE A 235 3.88 -3.27 8.51
C ILE A 235 3.45 -3.18 7.03
N GLY A 236 3.62 -2.03 6.41
CA GLY A 236 3.37 -1.87 4.96
C GLY A 236 4.24 -2.80 4.11
N ASP A 237 3.75 -3.23 2.94
CA ASP A 237 4.37 -4.27 2.10
C ASP A 237 5.83 -3.97 1.70
N GLN A 238 6.12 -2.73 1.36
CA GLN A 238 7.47 -2.35 0.96
C GLN A 238 8.42 -2.26 2.14
N GLN A 239 7.92 -1.84 3.30
CA GLN A 239 8.64 -1.82 4.55
C GLN A 239 8.86 -3.23 5.10
N SER A 240 7.89 -4.12 4.96
CA SER A 240 8.06 -5.54 5.32
C SER A 240 9.14 -6.20 4.49
N ALA A 241 9.22 -5.86 3.19
CA ALA A 241 10.30 -6.31 2.33
C ALA A 241 11.67 -5.76 2.74
N LEU A 242 11.74 -4.49 3.21
CA LEU A 242 12.99 -3.91 3.76
C LEU A 242 13.49 -4.71 4.96
N VAL A 243 12.59 -5.01 5.91
CA VAL A 243 12.90 -5.83 7.09
C VAL A 243 13.20 -7.28 6.70
N GLY A 244 12.37 -7.89 5.84
CA GLY A 244 12.52 -9.28 5.40
C GLY A 244 13.80 -9.56 4.61
N GLN A 245 14.33 -8.54 3.91
CA GLN A 245 15.63 -8.60 3.23
C GLN A 245 16.81 -8.24 4.16
N ALA A 246 16.54 -8.10 5.46
CA ALA A 246 17.53 -7.75 6.48
C ALA A 246 18.27 -6.41 6.20
N CYS A 247 17.59 -5.45 5.57
CA CYS A 247 18.15 -4.12 5.30
C CYS A 247 18.13 -3.26 6.57
N PHE A 248 18.98 -3.57 7.53
CA PHE A 248 19.03 -2.92 8.85
C PHE A 248 20.13 -1.87 8.99
N ASN A 249 21.10 -1.80 8.09
CA ASN A 249 22.17 -0.82 8.16
C ASN A 249 21.88 0.41 7.29
N ASN A 250 22.54 1.52 7.61
CA ASN A 250 22.47 2.70 6.77
C ASN A 250 23.02 2.39 5.36
N GLY A 251 22.25 2.70 4.33
CA GLY A 251 22.59 2.44 2.95
C GLY A 251 22.19 1.04 2.44
N ASP A 252 21.70 0.14 3.29
CA ASP A 252 21.13 -1.13 2.82
C ASP A 252 19.92 -0.83 1.92
N LEU A 253 19.90 -1.49 0.76
CA LEU A 253 18.91 -1.25 -0.29
C LEU A 253 18.16 -2.54 -0.61
N LYS A 254 16.84 -2.46 -0.68
CA LYS A 254 15.98 -3.48 -1.30
C LYS A 254 15.32 -2.95 -2.56
N SER A 255 15.08 -3.82 -3.52
CA SER A 255 14.27 -3.53 -4.72
C SER A 255 13.19 -4.60 -4.88
N THR A 256 11.95 -4.16 -5.04
CA THR A 256 10.81 -5.04 -5.31
C THR A 256 10.37 -4.85 -6.75
N TYR A 257 10.28 -5.96 -7.49
CA TYR A 257 9.77 -6.01 -8.86
C TYR A 257 8.45 -6.77 -8.88
N GLY A 258 7.35 -6.04 -8.70
CA GLY A 258 5.99 -6.59 -8.76
C GLY A 258 5.18 -5.92 -9.85
N THR A 259 3.92 -5.58 -9.60
CA THR A 259 3.07 -4.76 -10.48
C THR A 259 3.76 -3.43 -10.78
N GLY A 260 4.26 -2.73 -9.76
CA GLY A 260 5.21 -1.63 -9.85
C GLY A 260 6.61 -2.05 -9.39
N CYS A 261 7.57 -1.13 -9.48
CA CYS A 261 8.91 -1.26 -8.91
C CYS A 261 9.07 -0.29 -7.75
N PHE A 262 9.60 -0.78 -6.63
CA PHE A 262 9.82 0.03 -5.43
C PHE A 262 11.20 -0.21 -4.85
N LEU A 263 12.03 0.82 -4.90
CA LEU A 263 13.34 0.81 -4.25
C LEU A 263 13.23 1.47 -2.89
N MET A 264 13.85 0.89 -1.88
CA MET A 264 13.99 1.53 -0.56
C MET A 264 15.42 1.41 -0.06
N VAL A 265 15.94 2.53 0.45
CA VAL A 265 17.26 2.62 1.07
C VAL A 265 17.08 3.00 2.52
N ASN A 266 17.56 2.16 3.44
CA ASN A 266 17.53 2.46 4.87
C ASN A 266 18.46 3.64 5.20
N THR A 267 17.95 4.68 5.87
CA THR A 267 18.69 5.87 6.29
C THR A 267 18.84 5.98 7.81
N LYS A 268 18.46 4.91 8.53
CA LYS A 268 18.49 4.85 9.99
C LYS A 268 17.65 5.96 10.65
N GLU A 269 18.18 6.59 11.67
CA GLU A 269 17.49 7.56 12.52
C GLU A 269 17.31 8.93 11.87
N THR A 270 17.89 9.14 10.68
CA THR A 270 17.87 10.45 10.02
C THR A 270 16.90 10.47 8.86
N PRO A 271 15.80 11.23 8.94
CA PRO A 271 14.96 11.50 7.80
C PRO A 271 15.71 12.38 6.81
N ILE A 272 16.01 11.87 5.63
CA ILE A 272 16.76 12.59 4.60
C ILE A 272 15.75 13.16 3.59
N THR A 273 15.70 14.49 3.46
CA THR A 273 14.91 15.14 2.42
C THR A 273 15.76 15.35 1.18
N ILE A 274 15.35 14.76 0.05
CA ILE A 274 15.98 14.92 -1.25
C ILE A 274 15.02 15.66 -2.18
N LYS A 275 15.51 16.73 -2.84
CA LYS A 275 14.70 17.55 -3.75
C LYS A 275 14.46 16.92 -5.11
N GLU A 276 15.17 15.84 -5.45
CA GLU A 276 15.13 15.17 -6.75
C GLU A 276 13.98 14.16 -6.89
N GLY A 277 12.89 14.34 -6.14
CA GLY A 277 11.66 13.56 -6.28
C GLY A 277 11.69 12.16 -5.64
N LEU A 278 12.68 11.86 -4.77
CA LEU A 278 12.60 10.72 -3.88
C LEU A 278 11.73 11.06 -2.67
N LEU A 279 11.09 10.05 -2.10
CA LEU A 279 10.28 10.18 -0.91
C LEU A 279 11.09 9.81 0.33
N THR A 280 10.81 10.48 1.44
CA THR A 280 11.22 10.03 2.77
C THR A 280 10.02 9.38 3.45
N THR A 281 10.22 8.23 4.07
CA THR A 281 9.15 7.50 4.77
C THR A 281 9.70 6.84 6.03
N VAL A 282 8.82 6.44 6.94
CA VAL A 282 9.22 5.55 8.04
C VAL A 282 9.49 4.16 7.46
N GLY A 283 10.70 3.68 7.59
CA GLY A 283 11.12 2.34 7.17
C GLY A 283 10.57 1.26 8.10
N TYR A 284 10.69 1.47 9.40
CA TYR A 284 10.07 0.68 10.47
C TYR A 284 10.27 1.40 11.81
N ARG A 285 9.47 1.02 12.81
CA ARG A 285 9.69 1.37 14.20
C ARG A 285 9.50 0.11 15.04
N LEU A 286 10.59 -0.32 15.68
CA LEU A 286 10.66 -1.54 16.49
C LEU A 286 11.22 -1.18 17.86
N ASN A 287 10.58 -1.62 18.93
CA ASN A 287 11.01 -1.31 20.30
C ASN A 287 11.26 0.20 20.53
N ASN A 288 10.39 1.06 20.04
CA ASN A 288 10.51 2.53 20.08
C ASN A 288 11.71 3.12 19.30
N GLN A 289 12.41 2.34 18.50
CA GLN A 289 13.49 2.82 17.64
C GLN A 289 13.01 2.98 16.21
N THR A 290 13.02 4.21 15.71
CA THR A 290 12.59 4.54 14.35
C THR A 290 13.77 4.43 13.39
N SER A 291 13.53 3.76 12.27
CA SER A 291 14.40 3.82 11.09
C SER A 291 13.62 4.42 9.93
N TYR A 292 14.23 5.38 9.25
CA TYR A 292 13.67 5.99 8.05
C TYR A 292 14.21 5.33 6.79
N ALA A 293 13.56 5.57 5.67
CA ALA A 293 14.01 5.12 4.37
C ALA A 293 13.73 6.17 3.29
N LEU A 294 14.62 6.23 2.30
CA LEU A 294 14.33 6.87 1.02
C LEU A 294 13.62 5.89 0.12
N GLU A 295 12.63 6.34 -0.62
CA GLU A 295 11.85 5.52 -1.53
C GLU A 295 11.80 6.11 -2.94
N GLY A 296 12.04 5.26 -3.94
CA GLY A 296 11.74 5.50 -5.35
C GLY A 296 10.58 4.61 -5.78
N SER A 297 9.51 5.21 -6.33
CA SER A 297 8.28 4.51 -6.73
C SER A 297 8.09 4.59 -8.23
N ILE A 298 8.05 3.45 -8.90
CA ILE A 298 7.78 3.29 -10.34
C ILE A 298 6.47 2.52 -10.47
N TYR A 299 5.42 3.16 -10.99
CA TYR A 299 4.05 2.62 -10.94
C TYR A 299 3.80 1.43 -11.85
N SER A 300 4.58 1.29 -12.94
CA SER A 300 4.41 0.22 -13.92
C SER A 300 5.72 -0.54 -14.11
N CYS A 301 5.67 -1.86 -13.86
CA CYS A 301 6.79 -2.78 -14.01
C CYS A 301 6.28 -4.13 -14.57
N GLY A 302 6.00 -5.11 -13.73
CA GLY A 302 5.51 -6.42 -14.17
C GLY A 302 4.16 -6.37 -14.90
N ASN A 303 3.30 -5.40 -14.57
CA ASN A 303 2.05 -5.17 -15.28
C ASN A 303 2.26 -4.78 -16.77
N ILE A 304 3.43 -4.25 -17.13
CA ILE A 304 3.79 -3.98 -18.53
C ILE A 304 3.84 -5.28 -19.34
N ILE A 305 4.55 -6.27 -18.80
CA ILE A 305 4.68 -7.58 -19.44
C ILE A 305 3.33 -8.27 -19.55
N GLN A 306 2.51 -8.20 -18.51
CA GLN A 306 1.14 -8.71 -18.55
C GLN A 306 0.30 -8.00 -19.62
N TRP A 307 0.37 -6.67 -19.69
CA TRP A 307 -0.36 -5.88 -20.69
C TRP A 307 0.06 -6.21 -22.12
N LEU A 308 1.37 -6.32 -22.37
CA LEU A 308 1.93 -6.71 -23.68
C LEU A 308 1.44 -8.12 -24.08
N ARG A 309 1.35 -9.05 -23.12
CA ARG A 309 0.80 -10.39 -23.34
C ARG A 309 -0.72 -10.35 -23.57
N ASP A 310 -1.48 -9.75 -22.63
CA ASP A 310 -2.92 -9.92 -22.55
C ASP A 310 -3.72 -8.98 -23.45
N LYS A 311 -3.22 -7.75 -23.67
CA LYS A 311 -3.89 -6.73 -24.49
C LYS A 311 -3.28 -6.62 -25.89
N MET A 312 -1.94 -6.53 -25.96
CA MET A 312 -1.25 -6.41 -27.25
C MET A 312 -1.05 -7.76 -27.95
N LYS A 313 -1.13 -8.88 -27.22
CA LYS A 313 -0.95 -10.25 -27.76
C LYS A 313 0.41 -10.48 -28.42
N PHE A 314 1.47 -9.83 -27.93
CA PHE A 314 2.81 -9.96 -28.50
C PHE A 314 3.44 -11.33 -28.23
N PHE A 315 3.05 -12.01 -27.14
CA PHE A 315 3.49 -13.33 -26.75
C PHE A 315 2.40 -14.05 -25.94
N SER A 316 2.54 -15.36 -25.77
CA SER A 316 1.53 -16.21 -25.11
C SER A 316 1.76 -16.36 -23.59
N SER A 317 3.04 -16.32 -23.19
CA SER A 317 3.44 -16.45 -21.78
C SER A 317 4.40 -15.32 -21.42
N SER A 318 4.36 -14.86 -20.19
CA SER A 318 5.34 -13.84 -19.70
C SER A 318 6.78 -14.37 -19.75
N ALA A 319 7.00 -15.68 -19.62
CA ALA A 319 8.31 -16.30 -19.76
C ALA A 319 8.88 -16.20 -21.20
N ASP A 320 8.01 -16.09 -22.22
CA ASP A 320 8.44 -15.96 -23.61
C ASP A 320 9.13 -14.61 -23.90
N SER A 321 8.92 -13.60 -23.01
CA SER A 321 9.49 -12.26 -23.23
C SER A 321 11.02 -12.26 -23.25
N GLU A 322 11.68 -13.07 -22.43
CA GLU A 322 13.14 -13.20 -22.38
C GLU A 322 13.67 -13.82 -23.68
N ALA A 323 13.08 -14.96 -24.08
CA ALA A 323 13.47 -15.62 -25.34
C ALA A 323 13.21 -14.73 -26.57
N PHE A 324 12.18 -13.88 -26.52
CA PHE A 324 11.88 -12.92 -27.58
C PHE A 324 12.97 -11.85 -27.71
N ILE A 325 13.49 -11.35 -26.60
CA ILE A 325 14.60 -10.38 -26.57
C ILE A 325 15.89 -11.04 -27.09
N GLU A 326 16.21 -12.23 -26.59
CA GLU A 326 17.41 -12.96 -27.03
C GLU A 326 17.42 -13.24 -28.54
N LYS A 327 16.26 -13.58 -29.12
CA LYS A 327 16.12 -13.88 -30.54
C LYS A 327 16.21 -12.65 -31.41
N ASN A 328 15.70 -11.50 -31.01
CA ASN A 328 15.55 -10.31 -31.85
C ASN A 328 16.65 -9.25 -31.64
N GLY A 329 17.51 -9.44 -30.61
CA GLY A 329 18.63 -8.55 -30.36
C GLY A 329 18.21 -7.14 -29.91
N GLU A 330 18.95 -6.12 -30.32
CA GLU A 330 18.72 -4.74 -29.96
C GLU A 330 17.43 -4.17 -30.57
N SER A 331 16.70 -3.34 -29.80
CA SER A 331 15.53 -2.66 -30.31
C SER A 331 15.90 -1.63 -31.38
N ASN A 332 15.15 -1.57 -32.47
CA ASN A 332 15.33 -0.62 -33.59
C ASN A 332 14.92 0.82 -33.19
N ASN A 333 15.45 1.36 -32.09
CA ASN A 333 15.12 2.67 -31.54
C ASN A 333 13.64 2.86 -31.12
N VAL A 334 12.82 1.82 -31.12
CA VAL A 334 11.47 1.88 -30.55
C VAL A 334 11.56 1.97 -29.02
N LYS A 335 10.95 2.98 -28.47
CA LYS A 335 10.87 3.19 -27.02
C LYS A 335 9.42 3.08 -26.57
N PHE A 336 9.20 2.38 -25.48
CA PHE A 336 7.90 2.32 -24.81
C PHE A 336 7.97 3.11 -23.50
N LEU A 337 7.10 4.13 -23.37
CA LEU A 337 6.89 4.84 -22.12
C LEU A 337 5.70 4.18 -21.39
N PRO A 338 5.89 3.45 -20.28
CA PRO A 338 4.85 2.66 -19.66
C PRO A 338 4.04 3.47 -18.61
N ALA A 339 3.66 4.69 -18.95
CA ALA A 339 2.94 5.60 -18.04
C ALA A 339 1.43 5.34 -18.04
N PHE A 340 0.97 4.11 -17.70
CA PHE A 340 -0.46 3.77 -17.68
C PHE A 340 -1.24 4.66 -16.72
N ASN A 341 -0.67 4.93 -15.53
CA ASN A 341 -1.25 5.75 -14.48
C ASN A 341 -0.35 6.94 -14.13
N GLY A 342 0.29 7.56 -15.16
CA GLY A 342 1.27 8.62 -14.95
C GLY A 342 2.66 8.08 -14.61
N LEU A 343 3.54 8.98 -14.20
CA LEU A 343 4.91 8.70 -13.78
C LEU A 343 5.08 9.02 -12.29
N GLY A 344 5.70 8.11 -11.54
CA GLY A 344 6.18 8.33 -10.18
C GLY A 344 7.57 8.97 -10.18
N THR A 345 8.42 8.51 -9.29
CA THR A 345 9.80 8.99 -9.13
C THR A 345 10.59 8.99 -10.43
N PRO A 346 11.35 10.05 -10.76
CA PRO A 346 11.45 11.33 -10.06
C PRO A 346 10.47 12.39 -10.59
N TYR A 347 9.63 12.06 -11.54
CA TYR A 347 8.86 13.03 -12.36
C TYR A 347 7.56 13.49 -11.67
N TRP A 348 6.89 12.60 -10.94
CA TRP A 348 5.61 12.85 -10.26
C TRP A 348 4.58 13.56 -11.14
N ASN A 349 4.38 13.00 -12.33
CA ASN A 349 3.48 13.54 -13.34
C ASN A 349 2.32 12.57 -13.61
N SER A 350 1.14 12.93 -13.12
CA SER A 350 -0.09 12.15 -13.24
C SER A 350 -0.74 12.23 -14.62
N ASP A 351 -0.36 13.21 -15.46
CA ASP A 351 -1.04 13.49 -16.73
C ASP A 351 -0.41 12.76 -17.91
N VAL A 352 0.82 12.31 -17.75
CA VAL A 352 1.51 11.51 -18.78
C VAL A 352 0.79 10.18 -19.00
N ARG A 353 0.68 9.77 -20.24
CA ARG A 353 0.11 8.48 -20.64
C ARG A 353 1.11 7.64 -21.38
N ALA A 354 0.89 6.31 -21.35
CA ALA A 354 1.73 5.34 -22.04
C ALA A 354 1.72 5.55 -23.56
N GLY A 355 2.85 5.28 -24.19
CA GLY A 355 2.97 5.41 -25.64
C GLY A 355 4.26 4.81 -26.18
N PHE A 356 4.21 4.42 -27.44
CA PHE A 356 5.39 4.01 -28.23
C PHE A 356 5.91 5.20 -29.04
N SER A 357 7.22 5.30 -29.14
CA SER A 357 7.90 6.29 -29.98
C SER A 357 9.04 5.65 -30.78
N GLY A 358 9.48 6.30 -31.88
CA GLY A 358 10.55 5.81 -32.71
C GLY A 358 10.13 4.65 -33.65
N ILE A 359 8.82 4.42 -33.84
CA ILE A 359 8.32 3.40 -34.78
C ILE A 359 8.58 3.85 -36.22
N THR A 360 9.13 2.95 -37.03
CA THR A 360 9.33 3.11 -38.48
C THR A 360 8.72 1.92 -39.21
N GLN A 361 8.72 1.94 -40.55
CA GLN A 361 8.24 0.79 -41.35
C GLN A 361 9.07 -0.50 -41.13
N ASN A 362 10.26 -0.37 -40.57
CA ASN A 362 11.17 -1.50 -40.29
C ASN A 362 11.16 -1.94 -38.82
N SER A 363 10.28 -1.35 -38.00
CA SER A 363 10.19 -1.69 -36.57
C SER A 363 9.36 -2.94 -36.35
#